data_53b72ab0b4366fe5bbba097e56484d5a
#
_entry.id   53b72ab0b4366fe5bbba097e56484d5a
#
_cell.length_a   1.000
_cell.length_b   1.000
_cell.length_c   1.000
_cell.angle_alpha   90.00
_cell.angle_beta   90.00
_cell.angle_gamma   90.00
#
_symmetry.space_group_name_H-M   'P 1'
#
loop_
_entity.id
_entity.type
_entity.pdbx_description
1 polymer ?
#
loop_
_entity_poly.entity_id
_entity_poly.type
_entity_poly.pdbx_seq_one_letter_code
_entity_poly.pdbx_strand_id
1 'polypeptide(L)'
;MNFALNPFPELFAPVGSGALFKGKDAFLRKRFSDRQIETAHQYLTRTDYDVAGGMLGLATYGGHVNTVASDATASAQRDSILTTSCAAGWGNPNDESRTLEWVRAFYRDMFADTGGVPAPGDICDGAMINHPDVDLADPEWNTSGVPRHTLYFKSNYAALQRVKRRWDPRNVFHHALSIRP
;
A
#
# COMPACT_ATOMS: atom_id res chain seq x y z
N MET A 1 -25.24 -11.15 -16.08
CA MET A 1 -24.12 -11.72 -15.33
C MET A 1 -24.09 -10.99 -13.99
N ASN A 2 -24.62 -11.60 -12.92
CA ASN A 2 -24.56 -10.99 -11.59
C ASN A 2 -23.19 -11.28 -11.01
N PHE A 3 -22.33 -10.28 -11.02
CA PHE A 3 -21.14 -10.32 -10.18
C PHE A 3 -21.61 -10.27 -8.72
N ALA A 4 -21.32 -11.30 -7.94
CA ALA A 4 -21.43 -11.24 -6.50
C ALA A 4 -20.41 -10.21 -6.03
N LEU A 5 -20.88 -9.01 -5.75
CA LEU A 5 -20.04 -7.82 -5.61
C LEU A 5 -19.34 -7.71 -4.26
N ASN A 6 -19.53 -8.67 -3.36
CA ASN A 6 -18.85 -8.61 -2.07
C ASN A 6 -18.66 -10.00 -1.47
N PRO A 7 -17.55 -10.71 -1.80
CA PRO A 7 -17.23 -11.98 -1.16
C PRO A 7 -16.84 -11.81 0.33
N PHE A 8 -16.67 -10.57 0.80
CA PHE A 8 -16.27 -10.25 2.18
C PHE A 8 -17.14 -9.12 2.75
N PRO A 9 -18.44 -9.35 2.96
CA PRO A 9 -19.37 -8.32 3.44
C PRO A 9 -18.92 -7.67 4.76
N GLU A 10 -18.22 -8.41 5.60
CA GLU A 10 -17.73 -7.92 6.89
C GLU A 10 -16.53 -6.97 6.74
N LEU A 11 -15.69 -7.16 5.71
CA LEU A 11 -14.53 -6.31 5.42
C LEU A 11 -14.93 -4.93 4.87
N PHE A 12 -16.07 -4.88 4.17
CA PHE A 12 -16.63 -3.67 3.58
C PHE A 12 -17.97 -3.29 4.22
N ALA A 13 -18.15 -3.62 5.49
CA ALA A 13 -19.31 -3.20 6.24
C ALA A 13 -19.50 -1.67 6.10
N PRO A 14 -20.74 -1.17 6.04
CA PRO A 14 -21.01 0.25 5.85
C PRO A 14 -20.27 1.10 6.86
N VAL A 15 -19.82 2.26 6.42
CA VAL A 15 -19.25 3.29 7.31
C VAL A 15 -20.28 3.56 8.42
N GLY A 16 -19.90 3.29 9.67
CA GLY A 16 -20.81 3.34 10.80
C GLY A 16 -21.04 2.00 11.51
N SER A 17 -20.58 0.87 10.94
CA SER A 17 -20.63 -0.44 11.60
C SER A 17 -19.61 -0.59 12.75
N GLY A 18 -18.70 0.36 12.93
CA GLY A 18 -17.60 0.25 13.89
C GLY A 18 -16.45 -0.66 13.44
N ALA A 19 -16.53 -1.25 12.25
CA ALA A 19 -15.46 -2.06 11.71
C ALA A 19 -14.24 -1.19 11.35
N LEU A 20 -13.07 -1.64 11.76
CA LEU A 20 -11.77 -1.04 11.43
C LEU A 20 -11.03 -1.95 10.45
N PHE A 21 -10.11 -1.38 9.68
CA PHE A 21 -9.24 -2.18 8.83
C PHE A 21 -7.86 -1.56 8.68
N LYS A 22 -6.88 -2.39 8.36
CA LYS A 22 -5.55 -1.99 7.91
C LYS A 22 -5.34 -2.52 6.50
N GLY A 23 -4.91 -1.63 5.60
CA GLY A 23 -4.48 -1.99 4.24
C GLY A 23 -3.11 -1.41 3.94
N LYS A 24 -2.31 -2.13 3.15
CA LYS A 24 -0.98 -1.73 2.69
C LYS A 24 -0.86 -2.08 1.21
N ASP A 25 -0.57 -1.10 0.37
CA ASP A 25 -0.60 -1.23 -1.09
C ASP A 25 0.77 -1.20 -1.73
N ALA A 26 0.84 -1.75 -2.95
CA ALA A 26 1.96 -1.59 -3.84
C ALA A 26 1.53 -1.49 -5.31
N PHE A 27 2.31 -0.77 -6.09
CA PHE A 27 2.28 -0.83 -7.54
C PHE A 27 3.33 -1.82 -8.05
N LEU A 28 2.98 -2.60 -9.08
CA LEU A 28 3.83 -3.63 -9.66
C LEU A 28 4.01 -3.40 -11.17
N ARG A 29 5.26 -3.48 -11.61
CA ARG A 29 5.66 -3.42 -13.02
C ARG A 29 5.60 -4.78 -13.71
N LYS A 30 5.71 -5.84 -12.93
CA LYS A 30 5.71 -7.24 -13.38
C LYS A 30 4.83 -8.08 -12.46
N ARG A 31 4.59 -9.33 -12.82
CA ARG A 31 4.00 -10.33 -11.93
C ARG A 31 4.83 -10.49 -10.65
N PHE A 32 4.23 -11.04 -9.63
CA PHE A 32 4.94 -11.48 -8.44
C PHE A 32 6.09 -12.44 -8.79
N SER A 33 7.18 -12.36 -8.05
CA SER A 33 8.22 -13.38 -8.03
C SER A 33 7.69 -14.68 -7.44
N ASP A 34 8.36 -15.79 -7.71
CA ASP A 34 7.98 -17.09 -7.16
C ASP A 34 8.03 -17.08 -5.62
N ARG A 35 8.97 -16.33 -5.01
CA ARG A 35 9.02 -16.10 -3.58
C ARG A 35 7.78 -15.34 -3.06
N GLN A 36 7.36 -14.30 -3.74
CA GLN A 36 6.15 -13.56 -3.34
C GLN A 36 4.89 -14.42 -3.45
N ILE A 37 4.81 -15.28 -4.47
CA ILE A 37 3.71 -16.24 -4.62
C ILE A 37 3.71 -17.23 -3.46
N GLU A 38 4.87 -17.78 -3.10
CA GLU A 38 5.00 -18.69 -1.96
C GLU A 38 4.63 -18.01 -0.64
N THR A 39 5.10 -16.78 -0.43
CA THR A 39 4.73 -15.98 0.75
C THR A 39 3.22 -15.75 0.82
N ALA A 40 2.60 -15.38 -0.30
CA ALA A 40 1.15 -15.19 -0.36
C ALA A 40 0.40 -16.48 -0.02
N HIS A 41 0.83 -17.60 -0.59
CA HIS A 41 0.25 -18.91 -0.31
C HIS A 41 0.33 -19.24 1.19
N GLN A 42 1.51 -19.08 1.80
CA GLN A 42 1.72 -19.36 3.24
C GLN A 42 0.80 -18.52 4.12
N TYR A 43 0.70 -17.21 3.87
CA TYR A 43 -0.14 -16.32 4.68
C TYR A 43 -1.64 -16.57 4.51
N LEU A 44 -2.08 -16.93 3.31
CA LEU A 44 -3.50 -17.11 3.00
C LEU A 44 -4.01 -18.51 3.33
N THR A 45 -3.12 -19.50 3.54
CA THR A 45 -3.51 -20.89 3.81
C THR A 45 -3.13 -21.38 5.22
N ARG A 46 -2.34 -20.60 5.99
CA ARG A 46 -1.95 -20.97 7.34
C ARG A 46 -3.15 -21.01 8.28
N THR A 47 -3.13 -21.96 9.21
CA THR A 47 -4.25 -22.21 10.15
C THR A 47 -3.90 -21.82 11.61
N ASP A 48 -2.67 -21.44 11.86
CA ASP A 48 -2.16 -21.06 13.17
C ASP A 48 -2.35 -19.56 13.48
N TYR A 49 -2.91 -18.80 12.53
CA TYR A 49 -3.17 -17.38 12.67
C TYR A 49 -4.61 -17.08 12.25
N ASP A 50 -5.49 -17.06 13.22
CA ASP A 50 -6.92 -16.83 13.03
C ASP A 50 -7.20 -15.32 12.95
N VAL A 51 -6.87 -14.72 11.82
CA VAL A 51 -7.25 -13.33 11.49
C VAL A 51 -8.40 -13.37 10.52
N ALA A 52 -9.59 -13.07 11.01
CA ALA A 52 -10.77 -12.98 10.17
C ALA A 52 -10.59 -11.88 9.10
N GLY A 53 -10.95 -12.19 7.85
CA GLY A 53 -10.95 -11.23 6.75
C GLY A 53 -9.58 -10.83 6.22
N GLY A 54 -8.51 -11.60 6.52
CA GLY A 54 -7.21 -11.38 5.89
C GLY A 54 -7.26 -11.64 4.39
N MET A 55 -6.70 -10.73 3.57
CA MET A 55 -6.79 -10.82 2.12
C MET A 55 -5.55 -10.29 1.40
N LEU A 56 -5.32 -10.81 0.19
CA LEU A 56 -4.47 -10.23 -0.82
C LEU A 56 -5.34 -9.80 -2.01
N GLY A 57 -5.47 -8.49 -2.19
CA GLY A 57 -6.16 -7.93 -3.33
C GLY A 57 -5.22 -7.76 -4.52
N LEU A 58 -5.72 -7.98 -5.73
CA LEU A 58 -5.04 -7.69 -6.98
C LEU A 58 -6.00 -6.94 -7.90
N ALA A 59 -5.51 -5.85 -8.50
CA ALA A 59 -6.25 -5.12 -9.51
C ALA A 59 -5.36 -4.80 -10.70
N THR A 60 -5.93 -4.82 -11.89
CA THR A 60 -5.22 -4.38 -13.10
C THR A 60 -4.98 -2.88 -13.04
N TYR A 61 -3.81 -2.47 -13.50
CA TYR A 61 -3.40 -1.08 -13.63
C TYR A 61 -2.74 -0.88 -14.98
N GLY A 62 -2.76 0.34 -15.51
CA GLY A 62 -2.11 0.59 -16.78
C GLY A 62 -3.05 1.03 -17.90
N GLY A 63 -2.75 0.64 -19.15
CA GLY A 63 -3.45 1.16 -20.32
C GLY A 63 -3.10 2.61 -20.59
N HIS A 64 -4.08 3.50 -20.76
CA HIS A 64 -3.82 4.91 -21.10
C HIS A 64 -2.99 5.65 -20.04
N VAL A 65 -3.06 5.25 -18.77
CA VAL A 65 -2.25 5.88 -17.70
C VAL A 65 -0.75 5.70 -17.94
N ASN A 66 -0.32 4.63 -18.62
CA ASN A 66 1.09 4.36 -18.93
C ASN A 66 1.62 5.19 -20.11
N THR A 67 0.76 5.90 -20.85
CA THR A 67 1.20 6.80 -21.92
C THR A 67 1.52 8.21 -21.41
N VAL A 68 1.24 8.49 -20.15
CA VAL A 68 1.50 9.78 -19.51
C VAL A 68 2.90 9.74 -18.87
N ALA A 69 3.69 10.80 -19.09
CA ALA A 69 5.01 10.89 -18.46
C ALA A 69 4.91 10.89 -16.92
N SER A 70 5.88 10.26 -16.24
CA SER A 70 5.86 10.10 -14.79
C SER A 70 5.93 11.40 -14.00
N ASP A 71 6.42 12.46 -14.62
CA ASP A 71 6.55 13.81 -14.06
C ASP A 71 5.43 14.79 -14.49
N ALA A 72 4.52 14.35 -15.35
CA ALA A 72 3.44 15.20 -15.85
C ALA A 72 2.38 15.56 -14.79
N THR A 73 2.29 14.76 -13.73
CA THR A 73 1.33 14.96 -12.61
C THR A 73 1.97 14.55 -11.29
N ALA A 74 1.23 14.70 -10.19
CA ALA A 74 1.70 14.23 -8.87
C ALA A 74 1.88 12.70 -8.81
N SER A 75 1.10 11.93 -9.58
CA SER A 75 1.17 10.47 -9.62
C SER A 75 2.33 10.04 -10.53
N ALA A 76 3.35 9.42 -9.94
CA ALA A 76 4.59 9.03 -10.62
C ALA A 76 4.60 7.58 -11.15
N GLN A 77 3.63 6.75 -10.76
CA GLN A 77 3.53 5.33 -11.13
C GLN A 77 2.91 5.21 -12.53
N ARG A 78 3.75 5.18 -13.56
CA ARG A 78 3.33 5.14 -14.96
C ARG A 78 3.77 3.89 -15.71
N ASP A 79 4.56 3.02 -15.07
CA ASP A 79 5.08 1.78 -15.65
C ASP A 79 4.39 0.53 -15.06
N SER A 80 3.46 0.72 -14.15
CA SER A 80 2.81 -0.38 -13.45
C SER A 80 1.75 -1.04 -14.30
N ILE A 81 1.59 -2.36 -14.10
CA ILE A 81 0.57 -3.19 -14.74
C ILE A 81 -0.47 -3.71 -13.74
N LEU A 82 -0.11 -3.72 -12.46
CA LEU A 82 -0.95 -4.22 -11.37
C LEU A 82 -0.82 -3.32 -10.14
N THR A 83 -1.84 -3.31 -9.32
CA THR A 83 -1.77 -2.93 -7.92
C THR A 83 -2.07 -4.14 -7.05
N THR A 84 -1.48 -4.18 -5.86
CA THR A 84 -1.77 -5.20 -4.85
C THR A 84 -2.02 -4.56 -3.51
N SER A 85 -2.82 -5.23 -2.66
CA SER A 85 -3.13 -4.78 -1.31
C SER A 85 -3.14 -5.97 -0.37
N CYS A 86 -2.35 -5.90 0.70
CA CYS A 86 -2.45 -6.78 1.86
C CYS A 86 -3.35 -6.09 2.87
N ALA A 87 -4.46 -6.70 3.25
CA ALA A 87 -5.43 -6.07 4.15
C ALA A 87 -6.10 -7.08 5.09
N ALA A 88 -6.55 -6.59 6.23
CA ALA A 88 -7.45 -7.31 7.12
C ALA A 88 -8.30 -6.31 7.91
N GLY A 89 -9.49 -6.74 8.32
CA GLY A 89 -10.42 -5.94 9.10
C GLY A 89 -10.75 -6.59 10.45
N TRP A 90 -11.24 -5.79 11.39
CA TRP A 90 -11.71 -6.26 12.67
C TRP A 90 -12.89 -5.42 13.19
N GLY A 91 -13.81 -6.05 13.91
CA GLY A 91 -14.92 -5.39 14.58
C GLY A 91 -14.79 -5.40 16.10
N ASN A 92 -14.01 -6.34 16.64
CA ASN A 92 -13.73 -6.41 18.08
C ASN A 92 -12.39 -5.73 18.39
N PRO A 93 -12.34 -4.73 19.27
CA PRO A 93 -11.09 -4.05 19.66
C PRO A 93 -9.98 -5.00 20.16
N ASN A 94 -10.34 -6.14 20.73
CA ASN A 94 -9.36 -7.13 21.19
C ASN A 94 -8.58 -7.80 20.05
N ASP A 95 -9.08 -7.74 18.81
CA ASP A 95 -8.45 -8.32 17.63
C ASP A 95 -7.49 -7.34 16.94
N GLU A 96 -7.49 -6.07 17.34
CA GLU A 96 -6.72 -5.01 16.68
C GLU A 96 -5.24 -5.34 16.59
N SER A 97 -4.60 -5.61 17.72
CA SER A 97 -3.14 -5.86 17.76
C SER A 97 -2.75 -7.03 16.87
N ARG A 98 -3.48 -8.14 16.95
CA ARG A 98 -3.24 -9.34 16.15
C ARG A 98 -3.44 -9.09 14.66
N THR A 99 -4.49 -8.35 14.30
CA THR A 99 -4.79 -8.02 12.91
C THR A 99 -3.73 -7.08 12.30
N LEU A 100 -3.32 -6.07 13.04
CA LEU A 100 -2.25 -5.16 12.62
C LEU A 100 -0.93 -5.90 12.42
N GLU A 101 -0.57 -6.79 13.35
CA GLU A 101 0.64 -7.62 13.26
C GLU A 101 0.61 -8.50 12.01
N TRP A 102 -0.53 -9.16 11.73
CA TRP A 102 -0.67 -10.01 10.56
C TRP A 102 -0.48 -9.23 9.25
N VAL A 103 -1.16 -8.09 9.09
CA VAL A 103 -1.04 -7.28 7.86
C VAL A 103 0.37 -6.75 7.68
N ARG A 104 1.01 -6.28 8.75
CA ARG A 104 2.38 -5.77 8.74
C ARG A 104 3.38 -6.85 8.38
N ALA A 105 3.29 -8.02 9.03
CA ALA A 105 4.17 -9.15 8.76
C ALA A 105 3.98 -9.66 7.31
N PHE A 106 2.74 -9.84 6.88
CA PHE A 106 2.45 -10.27 5.52
C PHE A 106 3.05 -9.33 4.48
N TYR A 107 2.81 -8.04 4.62
CA TYR A 107 3.35 -7.04 3.69
C TYR A 107 4.87 -7.00 3.71
N ARG A 108 5.50 -6.97 4.89
CA ARG A 108 6.95 -7.01 5.03
C ARG A 108 7.55 -8.23 4.35
N ASP A 109 6.96 -9.40 4.53
CA ASP A 109 7.50 -10.64 3.98
C ASP A 109 7.27 -10.73 2.46
N MET A 110 6.15 -10.18 1.94
CA MET A 110 5.93 -10.01 0.50
C MET A 110 7.02 -9.16 -0.18
N PHE A 111 7.54 -8.15 0.53
CA PHE A 111 8.55 -7.22 0.01
C PHE A 111 9.90 -7.37 0.70
N ALA A 112 10.22 -8.54 1.27
CA ALA A 112 11.45 -8.75 2.02
C ALA A 112 12.72 -8.53 1.16
N ASP A 113 12.69 -8.87 -0.13
CA ASP A 113 13.81 -8.64 -1.06
C ASP A 113 14.11 -7.15 -1.29
N THR A 114 13.19 -6.28 -0.92
CA THR A 114 13.29 -4.82 -1.09
C THR A 114 13.19 -4.09 0.25
N GLY A 115 13.52 -4.77 1.36
CA GLY A 115 13.58 -4.17 2.70
C GLY A 115 12.21 -3.95 3.35
N GLY A 116 11.24 -4.85 3.08
CA GLY A 116 9.92 -4.84 3.69
C GLY A 116 8.92 -3.87 3.07
N VAL A 117 9.30 -3.17 2.00
CA VAL A 117 8.48 -2.16 1.31
C VAL A 117 8.64 -2.29 -0.21
N PRO A 118 7.67 -1.84 -1.03
CA PRO A 118 7.74 -1.94 -2.48
C PRO A 118 8.68 -0.87 -3.07
N ALA A 119 9.97 -0.92 -2.72
CA ALA A 119 10.96 0.00 -3.25
C ALA A 119 10.96 -0.06 -4.79
N PRO A 120 10.96 1.10 -5.49
CA PRO A 120 10.96 1.12 -6.94
C PRO A 120 12.14 0.35 -7.52
N GLY A 121 11.85 -0.59 -8.41
CA GLY A 121 12.83 -1.50 -9.01
C GLY A 121 12.20 -2.28 -10.16
N ASP A 122 12.70 -3.47 -10.42
CA ASP A 122 12.27 -4.30 -11.54
C ASP A 122 10.83 -4.80 -11.41
N ILE A 123 10.40 -5.15 -10.21
CA ILE A 123 9.07 -5.71 -9.92
C ILE A 123 8.14 -4.64 -9.37
N CYS A 124 8.62 -3.86 -8.40
CA CYS A 124 7.82 -2.88 -7.68
C CYS A 124 7.97 -1.47 -8.25
N ASP A 125 6.94 -0.65 -8.10
CA ASP A 125 6.91 0.75 -8.56
C ASP A 125 6.51 1.73 -7.46
N GLY A 126 6.61 1.33 -6.20
CA GLY A 126 6.25 2.16 -5.05
C GLY A 126 4.87 1.85 -4.50
N ALA A 127 4.37 2.76 -3.66
CA ALA A 127 3.11 2.65 -2.92
C ALA A 127 2.10 3.73 -3.35
N MET A 128 0.82 3.52 -3.02
CA MET A 128 -0.27 4.44 -3.36
C MET A 128 -0.51 5.42 -2.21
N ILE A 129 -0.34 6.73 -2.47
CA ILE A 129 -0.54 7.76 -1.44
C ILE A 129 -2.01 7.93 -1.03
N ASN A 130 -2.96 7.51 -1.84
CA ASN A 130 -4.38 7.56 -1.47
C ASN A 130 -4.73 6.59 -0.32
N HIS A 131 -3.88 5.57 -0.10
CA HIS A 131 -3.93 4.70 1.06
C HIS A 131 -2.66 4.90 1.91
N PRO A 132 -2.59 6.02 2.65
CA PRO A 132 -1.38 6.41 3.35
C PRO A 132 -1.05 5.42 4.48
N ASP A 133 0.19 4.97 4.53
CA ASP A 133 0.67 4.00 5.50
C ASP A 133 1.90 4.55 6.25
N VAL A 134 1.73 4.81 7.54
CA VAL A 134 2.78 5.38 8.39
C VAL A 134 3.97 4.44 8.57
N ASP A 135 3.75 3.13 8.45
CA ASP A 135 4.81 2.13 8.59
C ASP A 135 5.90 2.31 7.52
N LEU A 136 5.56 2.88 6.34
CA LEU A 136 6.56 3.17 5.29
C LEU A 136 7.56 4.27 5.69
N ALA A 137 7.28 5.01 6.76
CA ALA A 137 8.18 6.01 7.33
C ALA A 137 8.96 5.48 8.54
N ASP A 138 8.62 4.31 9.03
CA ASP A 138 9.19 3.70 10.22
C ASP A 138 10.37 2.79 9.85
N PRO A 139 11.57 3.00 10.39
CA PRO A 139 12.74 2.16 10.11
C PRO A 139 12.60 0.71 10.60
N GLU A 140 11.68 0.43 11.50
CA GLU A 140 11.34 -0.93 11.91
C GLU A 140 10.71 -1.73 10.76
N TRP A 141 9.87 -1.07 9.96
CA TRP A 141 9.13 -1.69 8.85
C TRP A 141 9.73 -1.41 7.48
N ASN A 142 10.46 -0.31 7.33
CA ASN A 142 11.14 0.06 6.09
C ASN A 142 12.65 0.03 6.29
N THR A 143 13.25 -1.11 6.00
CA THR A 143 14.71 -1.30 6.08
C THR A 143 15.42 -1.12 4.73
N SER A 144 14.69 -0.67 3.70
CA SER A 144 15.20 -0.53 2.33
C SER A 144 16.21 0.61 2.16
N GLY A 145 16.25 1.56 3.09
CA GLY A 145 16.96 2.82 2.92
C GLY A 145 16.26 3.81 1.97
N VAL A 146 15.17 3.41 1.32
CA VAL A 146 14.39 4.28 0.43
C VAL A 146 13.42 5.13 1.26
N PRO A 147 13.51 6.47 1.20
CA PRO A 147 12.61 7.34 1.96
C PRO A 147 11.15 7.17 1.52
N ARG A 148 10.20 7.28 2.49
CA ARG A 148 8.76 7.15 2.20
C ARG A 148 8.27 8.00 1.04
N HIS A 149 8.79 9.23 0.91
CA HIS A 149 8.37 10.11 -0.17
C HIS A 149 8.78 9.61 -1.55
N THR A 150 9.87 8.88 -1.66
CA THR A 150 10.29 8.20 -2.89
C THR A 150 9.38 7.03 -3.22
N LEU A 151 8.90 6.29 -2.20
CA LEU A 151 7.92 5.21 -2.40
C LEU A 151 6.61 5.74 -3.00
N TYR A 152 6.16 6.94 -2.60
CA TYR A 152 4.92 7.54 -3.07
C TYR A 152 5.07 8.38 -4.32
N PHE A 153 6.11 9.20 -4.41
CA PHE A 153 6.20 10.29 -5.39
C PHE A 153 7.41 10.21 -6.32
N LYS A 154 8.34 9.27 -6.07
CA LYS A 154 9.59 9.15 -6.83
C LYS A 154 10.30 10.52 -6.96
N SER A 155 10.73 10.87 -8.17
CA SER A 155 11.38 12.16 -8.48
C SER A 155 10.47 13.37 -8.39
N ASN A 156 9.13 13.18 -8.35
CA ASN A 156 8.18 14.29 -8.32
C ASN A 156 8.17 15.04 -6.98
N TYR A 157 8.74 14.45 -5.92
CA TYR A 157 8.66 15.02 -4.58
C TYR A 157 9.18 16.46 -4.50
N ALA A 158 10.31 16.76 -5.13
CA ALA A 158 10.87 18.11 -5.14
C ALA A 158 9.95 19.14 -5.83
N ALA A 159 9.25 18.74 -6.90
CA ALA A 159 8.26 19.60 -7.55
C ALA A 159 7.04 19.83 -6.65
N LEU A 160 6.57 18.78 -5.99
CA LEU A 160 5.47 18.86 -5.04
C LEU A 160 5.80 19.72 -3.82
N GLN A 161 7.05 19.72 -3.34
CA GLN A 161 7.50 20.64 -2.29
C GLN A 161 7.42 22.11 -2.72
N ARG A 162 7.79 22.42 -3.98
CA ARG A 162 7.63 23.79 -4.53
C ARG A 162 6.15 24.22 -4.55
N VAL A 163 5.26 23.30 -4.97
CA VAL A 163 3.82 23.55 -4.95
C VAL A 163 3.33 23.76 -3.52
N LYS A 164 3.75 22.91 -2.58
CA LYS A 164 3.39 23.03 -1.16
C LYS A 164 3.82 24.39 -0.58
N ARG A 165 5.06 24.82 -0.82
CA ARG A 165 5.55 26.13 -0.36
C ARG A 165 4.74 27.30 -0.92
N ARG A 166 4.30 27.19 -2.17
CA ARG A 166 3.52 28.25 -2.82
C ARG A 166 2.10 28.35 -2.29
N TRP A 167 1.42 27.22 -2.13
CA TRP A 167 -0.02 27.19 -1.86
C TRP A 167 -0.37 27.00 -0.39
N ASP A 168 0.53 26.43 0.38
CA ASP A 168 0.37 26.21 1.81
C ASP A 168 1.67 26.54 2.58
N PRO A 169 2.15 27.79 2.50
CA PRO A 169 3.43 28.19 3.10
C PRO A 169 3.45 28.07 4.62
N ARG A 170 2.28 28.09 5.27
CA ARG A 170 2.14 27.92 6.72
C ARG A 170 1.95 26.47 7.15
N ASN A 171 1.95 25.54 6.19
CA ASN A 171 1.75 24.11 6.42
C ASN A 171 0.47 23.81 7.24
N VAL A 172 -0.63 24.49 6.90
CA VAL A 172 -1.93 24.34 7.58
C VAL A 172 -2.49 22.94 7.31
N PHE A 173 -2.41 22.48 6.05
CA PHE A 173 -2.87 21.14 5.65
C PHE A 173 -1.72 20.16 5.80
N HIS A 174 -1.69 19.43 6.91
CA HIS A 174 -0.63 18.47 7.18
C HIS A 174 -1.13 17.24 7.94
N HIS A 175 -0.44 16.13 7.73
CA HIS A 175 -0.51 14.89 8.49
C HIS A 175 0.88 14.21 8.46
N ALA A 176 1.04 13.06 9.12
CA ALA A 176 2.34 12.39 9.29
C ALA A 176 3.10 12.14 7.98
N LEU A 177 2.38 11.89 6.87
CA LEU A 177 2.94 11.56 5.55
C LEU A 177 2.84 12.70 4.53
N SER A 178 2.38 13.88 4.93
CA SER A 178 2.26 15.03 4.03
C SER A 178 3.59 15.39 3.38
N ILE A 179 3.48 16.01 2.20
CA ILE A 179 4.59 16.69 1.54
C ILE A 179 5.03 17.84 2.47
N ARG A 180 6.32 17.86 2.78
CA ARG A 180 6.90 18.92 3.62
C ARG A 180 7.24 20.14 2.76
N PRO A 181 7.03 21.37 3.24
CA PRO A 181 7.44 22.58 2.53
C PRO A 181 8.93 22.64 2.23
#